data_3147c59ac834cc622a563ab3edd24f02
#
_entry.id   3147c59ac834cc622a563ab3edd24f02
#
_cell.length_a   1.000
_cell.length_b   1.000
_cell.length_c   1.000
_cell.angle_alpha   90.00
_cell.angle_beta   90.00
_cell.angle_gamma   90.00
#
_symmetry.space_group_name_H-M   'P 1'
#
loop_
_entity.id
_entity.type
_entity.pdbx_description
1 polymer ?
#
loop_
_entity_poly.entity_id
_entity_poly.type
_entity_poly.pdbx_seq_one_letter_code
_entity_poly.pdbx_strand_id
1 'polypeptide(L)'
;MIFSCLSSVLIIIAVVCLFGLTPERVTDDLMRLITPNDTMRDKSRNLRGNKKKHRLYRTLVKMKTALAVTGKSKQFTIVCCASLVLFAAGIIVSVLIDNIFLMPVLSVAFALIPFFYTTSTLSYYEKNTKEELETALSIITTSYVRSDDIVAAVRENIKYIKPPLRDVFMSFEGDATAISSNIKHALYKLKDKVDNEIFWEWCDTLIQCQDDRTLKDTLLPIVAKLTDVRIVNSELKTMLSSARNEYWFMVALVVGNVPLLYLLNKDWFHTLLFTAPGKIVCGICGMVILITALFMMKFTKPIEYKR
;
A
#
# COMPACT_ATOMS: atom_id res chain seq x y z
N MET A 1 14.67 1.09 37.61
CA MET A 1 14.41 0.87 36.19
C MET A 1 12.98 0.33 35.90
N ILE A 2 12.58 -0.82 36.45
CA ILE A 2 11.24 -1.42 36.24
C ILE A 2 10.11 -0.47 36.64
N PHE A 3 10.22 0.18 37.82
CA PHE A 3 9.25 1.16 38.31
C PHE A 3 9.13 2.41 37.40
N SER A 4 10.23 2.88 36.84
CA SER A 4 10.22 4.01 35.90
C SER A 4 9.54 3.64 34.57
N CYS A 5 9.74 2.42 34.06
CA CYS A 5 9.02 1.89 32.92
C CYS A 5 7.51 1.78 33.20
N LEU A 6 7.15 1.23 34.33
CA LEU A 6 5.75 1.04 34.72
C LEU A 6 5.03 2.39 34.84
N SER A 7 5.70 3.38 35.48
CA SER A 7 5.16 4.74 35.63
C SER A 7 4.98 5.43 34.28
N SER A 8 5.93 5.29 33.32
CA SER A 8 5.84 5.87 32.01
C SER A 8 4.70 5.25 31.17
N VAL A 9 4.52 3.94 31.24
CA VAL A 9 3.39 3.23 30.59
C VAL A 9 2.05 3.66 31.23
N LEU A 10 1.97 3.76 32.56
CA LEU A 10 0.78 4.23 33.26
C LEU A 10 0.41 5.68 32.89
N ILE A 11 1.41 6.57 32.78
CA ILE A 11 1.19 7.97 32.34
C ILE A 11 0.64 8.02 30.93
N ILE A 12 1.15 7.21 30.00
CA ILE A 12 0.63 7.16 28.62
C ILE A 12 -0.80 6.63 28.59
N ILE A 13 -1.10 5.56 29.32
CA ILE A 13 -2.46 5.03 29.45
C ILE A 13 -3.39 6.08 30.06
N ALA A 14 -2.93 6.78 31.11
CA ALA A 14 -3.69 7.85 31.76
C ALA A 14 -3.94 9.03 30.81
N VAL A 15 -2.96 9.44 29.99
CA VAL A 15 -3.11 10.50 28.99
C VAL A 15 -4.11 10.07 27.90
N VAL A 16 -4.02 8.85 27.40
CA VAL A 16 -4.97 8.30 26.40
C VAL A 16 -6.39 8.24 26.99
N CYS A 17 -6.55 7.84 28.24
CA CYS A 17 -7.85 7.79 28.92
C CYS A 17 -8.38 9.19 29.27
N LEU A 18 -7.55 10.11 29.77
CA LEU A 18 -7.94 11.47 30.15
C LEU A 18 -8.39 12.32 28.96
N PHE A 19 -7.72 12.18 27.83
CA PHE A 19 -8.11 12.91 26.60
C PHE A 19 -9.26 12.24 25.86
N GLY A 20 -9.79 11.10 26.34
CA GLY A 20 -10.91 10.39 25.70
C GLY A 20 -10.65 10.18 24.19
N LEU A 21 -9.40 9.84 23.87
CA LEU A 21 -8.94 9.66 22.48
C LEU A 21 -9.62 8.42 21.90
N THR A 22 -10.89 8.59 21.51
CA THR A 22 -11.53 7.59 20.66
C THR A 22 -10.78 7.54 19.33
N PRO A 23 -10.50 6.36 18.81
CA PRO A 23 -9.78 6.17 17.53
C PRO A 23 -10.30 7.07 16.42
N GLU A 24 -11.61 7.31 16.37
CA GLU A 24 -12.27 8.14 15.37
C GLU A 24 -11.95 9.65 15.52
N ARG A 25 -11.95 10.18 16.75
CA ARG A 25 -11.63 11.59 17.00
C ARG A 25 -10.18 11.91 16.67
N VAL A 26 -9.25 11.04 17.05
CA VAL A 26 -7.82 11.20 16.74
C VAL A 26 -7.59 11.20 15.23
N THR A 27 -8.29 10.33 14.51
CA THR A 27 -8.17 10.25 13.05
C THR A 27 -8.73 11.50 12.38
N ASP A 28 -9.86 12.01 12.86
CA ASP A 28 -10.50 13.21 12.30
C ASP A 28 -9.70 14.48 12.64
N ASP A 29 -9.12 14.60 13.82
CA ASP A 29 -8.28 15.74 14.22
C ASP A 29 -6.93 15.71 13.48
N LEU A 30 -6.30 14.58 13.31
CA LEU A 30 -5.11 14.41 12.45
C LEU A 30 -5.43 14.75 10.99
N MET A 31 -6.58 14.31 10.47
CA MET A 31 -7.01 14.67 9.13
C MET A 31 -7.32 16.18 9.02
N ARG A 32 -7.86 16.82 10.05
CA ARG A 32 -8.06 18.28 10.06
C ARG A 32 -6.76 19.08 10.09
N LEU A 33 -5.74 18.59 10.79
CA LEU A 33 -4.40 19.21 10.79
C LEU A 33 -3.69 19.07 9.42
N ILE A 34 -3.94 17.99 8.71
CA ILE A 34 -3.31 17.69 7.41
C ILE A 34 -4.15 18.21 6.24
N THR A 35 -5.47 18.32 6.41
CA THR A 35 -6.37 18.94 5.43
C THR A 35 -6.41 20.47 5.66
N PRO A 36 -5.83 21.27 4.78
CA PRO A 36 -6.11 22.70 4.81
C PRO A 36 -7.62 22.88 4.61
N ASN A 37 -8.24 23.73 5.44
CA ASN A 37 -9.64 24.16 5.26
C ASN A 37 -9.77 24.79 3.88
N ASP A 38 -10.19 24.01 2.89
CA ASP A 38 -10.48 24.50 1.56
C ASP A 38 -11.74 25.38 1.64
N THR A 39 -11.52 26.67 1.80
CA THR A 39 -12.58 27.70 1.63
C THR A 39 -13.12 27.58 0.20
N MET A 40 -14.41 27.89 -0.02
CA MET A 40 -15.04 27.86 -1.35
C MET A 40 -14.22 28.60 -2.43
N ARG A 41 -13.45 29.60 -2.03
CA ARG A 41 -12.51 30.36 -2.88
C ARG A 41 -11.31 29.52 -3.36
N ASP A 42 -10.86 28.56 -2.55
CA ASP A 42 -9.75 27.67 -2.90
C ASP A 42 -10.22 26.54 -3.82
N LYS A 43 -11.50 26.12 -3.72
CA LYS A 43 -12.09 25.15 -4.67
C LYS A 43 -12.15 25.73 -6.09
N SER A 44 -12.53 26.98 -6.26
CA SER A 44 -12.57 27.62 -7.59
C SER A 44 -11.18 27.92 -8.16
N ARG A 45 -10.18 28.15 -7.31
CA ARG A 45 -8.77 28.35 -7.70
C ARG A 45 -8.08 27.03 -8.05
N ASN A 46 -8.52 25.91 -7.45
CA ASN A 46 -8.01 24.55 -7.73
C ASN A 46 -8.48 24.01 -9.09
N LEU A 47 -9.59 24.53 -9.64
CA LEU A 47 -10.04 24.22 -11.01
C LEU A 47 -9.18 24.91 -12.09
N ARG A 48 -8.38 25.93 -11.73
CA ARG A 48 -7.58 26.73 -12.67
C ARG A 48 -6.08 26.49 -12.63
N GLY A 49 -5.55 25.74 -11.70
CA GLY A 49 -4.08 25.56 -11.63
C GLY A 49 -3.62 24.53 -10.62
N ASN A 50 -2.86 23.63 -11.12
CA ASN A 50 -2.17 22.50 -10.53
C ASN A 50 -1.29 22.89 -9.29
N LYS A 51 -1.89 23.17 -8.13
CA LYS A 51 -1.12 23.21 -6.88
C LYS A 51 -0.76 21.77 -6.51
N LYS A 52 0.54 21.48 -6.49
CA LYS A 52 1.11 20.22 -5.98
C LYS A 52 0.61 20.02 -4.54
N LYS A 53 -0.52 19.33 -4.38
CA LYS A 53 -1.00 18.89 -3.07
C LYS A 53 0.11 18.05 -2.43
N HIS A 54 0.40 18.31 -1.15
CA HIS A 54 1.46 17.64 -0.40
C HIS A 54 1.41 16.12 -0.67
N ARG A 55 2.54 15.49 -1.03
CA ARG A 55 2.61 14.05 -1.36
C ARG A 55 2.00 13.18 -0.27
N LEU A 56 2.21 13.55 0.99
CA LEU A 56 1.65 12.86 2.16
C LEU A 56 0.12 12.87 2.15
N TYR A 57 -0.52 14.01 1.84
CA TYR A 57 -1.98 14.10 1.75
C TYR A 57 -2.55 13.17 0.68
N ARG A 58 -1.94 13.13 -0.51
CA ARG A 58 -2.39 12.23 -1.59
C ARG A 58 -2.26 10.75 -1.20
N THR A 59 -1.21 10.40 -0.46
CA THR A 59 -1.01 9.02 0.01
C THR A 59 -2.06 8.65 1.07
N LEU A 60 -2.32 9.53 2.04
CA LEU A 60 -3.32 9.30 3.08
C LEU A 60 -4.75 9.20 2.53
N VAL A 61 -5.10 10.09 1.60
CA VAL A 61 -6.41 10.06 0.94
C VAL A 61 -6.57 8.80 0.09
N LYS A 62 -5.54 8.41 -0.67
CA LYS A 62 -5.56 7.14 -1.41
C LYS A 62 -5.71 5.93 -0.49
N MET A 63 -5.03 5.92 0.66
CA MET A 63 -5.16 4.84 1.64
C MET A 63 -6.58 4.80 2.24
N LYS A 64 -7.15 5.95 2.61
CA LYS A 64 -8.52 6.03 3.14
C LYS A 64 -9.54 5.55 2.11
N THR A 65 -9.44 5.99 0.86
CA THR A 65 -10.37 5.57 -0.21
C THR A 65 -10.20 4.10 -0.56
N ALA A 66 -8.98 3.59 -0.68
CA ALA A 66 -8.73 2.18 -0.98
C ALA A 66 -9.23 1.25 0.15
N LEU A 67 -9.03 1.62 1.42
CA LEU A 67 -9.54 0.88 2.57
C LEU A 67 -11.07 1.00 2.70
N ALA A 68 -11.68 2.12 2.28
CA ALA A 68 -13.13 2.28 2.24
C ALA A 68 -13.76 1.36 1.19
N VAL A 69 -13.17 1.27 0.00
CA VAL A 69 -13.64 0.40 -1.09
C VAL A 69 -13.55 -1.09 -0.71
N THR A 70 -12.52 -1.48 0.07
CA THR A 70 -12.36 -2.86 0.56
C THR A 70 -13.20 -3.19 1.81
N GLY A 71 -14.12 -2.29 2.24
CA GLY A 71 -14.94 -2.50 3.44
C GLY A 71 -14.18 -2.46 4.77
N LYS A 72 -12.90 -2.09 4.74
CA LYS A 72 -11.98 -2.11 5.90
C LYS A 72 -11.68 -0.71 6.45
N SER A 73 -12.64 0.22 6.40
CA SER A 73 -12.47 1.59 6.89
C SER A 73 -12.02 1.67 8.35
N LYS A 74 -12.48 0.74 9.21
CA LYS A 74 -12.04 0.63 10.61
C LYS A 74 -10.55 0.36 10.75
N GLN A 75 -9.90 -0.29 9.78
CA GLN A 75 -8.47 -0.57 9.83
C GLN A 75 -7.63 0.71 9.72
N PHE A 76 -8.09 1.74 8.99
CA PHE A 76 -7.38 3.01 8.94
C PHE A 76 -7.27 3.67 10.31
N THR A 77 -8.35 3.67 11.07
CA THR A 77 -8.40 4.19 12.44
C THR A 77 -7.47 3.43 13.38
N ILE A 78 -7.45 2.07 13.26
CA ILE A 78 -6.53 1.22 14.04
C ILE A 78 -5.07 1.54 13.72
N VAL A 79 -4.73 1.76 12.46
CA VAL A 79 -3.36 2.12 12.02
C VAL A 79 -2.93 3.47 12.60
N CYS A 80 -3.81 4.48 12.61
CA CYS A 80 -3.50 5.79 13.20
C CYS A 80 -3.28 5.67 14.72
N CYS A 81 -4.11 4.91 15.43
CA CYS A 81 -3.93 4.67 16.86
C CYS A 81 -2.66 3.88 17.16
N ALA A 82 -2.38 2.83 16.40
CA ALA A 82 -1.14 2.05 16.54
C ALA A 82 0.09 2.92 16.30
N SER A 83 0.04 3.86 15.34
CA SER A 83 1.12 4.82 15.09
C SER A 83 1.39 5.72 16.28
N LEU A 84 0.34 6.22 16.97
CA LEU A 84 0.51 7.05 18.16
C LEU A 84 1.05 6.25 19.35
N VAL A 85 0.56 5.03 19.55
CA VAL A 85 1.06 4.14 20.62
C VAL A 85 2.54 3.81 20.39
N LEU A 86 2.91 3.47 19.16
CA LEU A 86 4.30 3.19 18.82
C LEU A 86 5.19 4.44 18.91
N PHE A 87 4.69 5.61 18.53
CA PHE A 87 5.41 6.88 18.73
C PHE A 87 5.76 7.09 20.22
N ALA A 88 4.79 6.90 21.10
CA ALA A 88 4.99 7.00 22.54
C ALA A 88 5.97 5.93 23.06
N ALA A 89 5.87 4.70 22.55
CA ALA A 89 6.81 3.63 22.87
C ALA A 89 8.26 3.98 22.47
N GLY A 90 8.45 4.65 21.31
CA GLY A 90 9.77 5.14 20.87
C GLY A 90 10.37 6.16 21.83
N ILE A 91 9.55 7.06 22.39
CA ILE A 91 9.99 8.01 23.43
C ILE A 91 10.43 7.26 24.68
N ILE A 92 9.63 6.29 25.16
CA ILE A 92 9.94 5.50 26.36
C ILE A 92 11.27 4.77 26.18
N VAL A 93 11.47 4.09 25.07
CA VAL A 93 12.71 3.37 24.77
C VAL A 93 13.91 4.30 24.78
N SER A 94 13.77 5.51 24.21
CA SER A 94 14.86 6.51 24.23
C SER A 94 15.18 7.01 25.64
N VAL A 95 14.17 7.21 26.48
CA VAL A 95 14.37 7.60 27.90
C VAL A 95 15.04 6.46 28.69
N LEU A 96 14.70 5.20 28.39
CA LEU A 96 15.34 4.04 29.02
C LEU A 96 16.84 3.91 28.68
N ILE A 97 17.20 4.28 27.44
CA ILE A 97 18.61 4.31 26.97
C ILE A 97 19.32 5.58 27.50
N ASP A 98 18.59 6.51 28.13
CA ASP A 98 19.09 7.82 28.59
C ASP A 98 19.76 8.63 27.45
N ASN A 99 19.20 8.59 26.27
CA ASN A 99 19.74 9.28 25.08
C ASN A 99 18.73 10.23 24.44
N ILE A 100 18.85 11.53 24.76
CA ILE A 100 17.95 12.57 24.24
C ILE A 100 18.08 12.76 22.71
N PHE A 101 19.28 12.52 22.14
CA PHE A 101 19.49 12.67 20.69
C PHE A 101 18.84 11.55 19.88
N LEU A 102 18.65 10.37 20.48
CA LEU A 102 17.98 9.23 19.86
C LEU A 102 16.45 9.34 19.96
N MET A 103 15.91 10.17 20.87
CA MET A 103 14.48 10.33 21.10
C MET A 103 13.68 10.69 19.83
N PRO A 104 14.00 11.75 19.08
CA PRO A 104 13.24 12.12 17.87
C PRO A 104 13.36 11.05 16.79
N VAL A 105 14.49 10.37 16.71
CA VAL A 105 14.75 9.33 15.70
C VAL A 105 13.90 8.09 15.95
N LEU A 106 13.94 7.55 17.18
CA LEU A 106 13.16 6.36 17.55
C LEU A 106 11.66 6.60 17.53
N SER A 107 11.20 7.77 18.02
CA SER A 107 9.78 8.08 18.01
C SER A 107 9.21 8.17 16.61
N VAL A 108 9.91 8.84 15.69
CA VAL A 108 9.50 8.91 14.27
C VAL A 108 9.61 7.55 13.57
N ALA A 109 10.68 6.80 13.82
CA ALA A 109 10.86 5.47 13.24
C ALA A 109 9.71 4.53 13.63
N PHE A 110 9.35 4.47 14.90
CA PHE A 110 8.27 3.62 15.40
C PHE A 110 6.89 4.08 14.89
N ALA A 111 6.63 5.39 14.80
CA ALA A 111 5.39 5.92 14.23
C ALA A 111 5.19 5.54 12.75
N LEU A 112 6.27 5.36 12.00
CA LEU A 112 6.22 5.01 10.58
C LEU A 112 5.93 3.51 10.33
N ILE A 113 6.19 2.62 11.29
CA ILE A 113 6.02 1.16 11.13
C ILE A 113 4.60 0.77 10.68
N PRO A 114 3.50 1.18 11.37
CA PRO A 114 2.15 0.77 10.98
C PRO A 114 1.71 1.38 9.64
N PHE A 115 2.20 2.56 9.33
CA PHE A 115 2.00 3.19 8.01
C PHE A 115 2.61 2.35 6.89
N PHE A 116 3.78 1.81 7.16
CA PHE A 116 4.52 0.98 6.22
C PHE A 116 3.84 -0.36 5.99
N TYR A 117 3.39 -0.99 7.07
CA TYR A 117 2.63 -2.23 7.01
C TYR A 117 1.37 -2.08 6.15
N THR A 118 0.62 -0.99 6.33
CA THR A 118 -0.62 -0.75 5.58
C THR A 118 -0.37 -0.50 4.09
N THR A 119 0.69 0.26 3.74
CA THR A 119 1.03 0.47 2.32
C THR A 119 1.46 -0.82 1.63
N SER A 120 2.20 -1.68 2.33
CA SER A 120 2.58 -3.00 1.80
C SER A 120 1.38 -3.91 1.58
N THR A 121 0.41 -3.88 2.49
CA THR A 121 -0.82 -4.67 2.39
C THR A 121 -1.69 -4.22 1.20
N LEU A 122 -1.84 -2.90 0.98
CA LEU A 122 -2.57 -2.36 -0.16
C LEU A 122 -1.94 -2.76 -1.50
N SER A 123 -0.62 -2.64 -1.61
CA SER A 123 0.11 -3.09 -2.81
C SER A 123 -0.05 -4.58 -3.09
N TYR A 124 -0.21 -5.40 -2.06
CA TYR A 124 -0.48 -6.83 -2.20
C TYR A 124 -1.87 -7.09 -2.80
N TYR A 125 -2.90 -6.36 -2.35
CA TYR A 125 -4.26 -6.49 -2.90
C TYR A 125 -4.34 -6.03 -4.37
N GLU A 126 -3.74 -4.88 -4.71
CA GLU A 126 -3.69 -4.39 -6.08
C GLU A 126 -3.00 -5.39 -7.01
N LYS A 127 -1.91 -5.99 -6.54
CA LYS A 127 -1.17 -7.01 -7.31
C LYS A 127 -2.01 -8.27 -7.54
N ASN A 128 -2.64 -8.80 -6.49
CA ASN A 128 -3.47 -9.99 -6.61
C ASN A 128 -4.64 -9.78 -7.58
N THR A 129 -5.25 -8.59 -7.58
CA THR A 129 -6.32 -8.27 -8.52
C THR A 129 -5.83 -8.26 -9.97
N LYS A 130 -4.61 -7.78 -10.23
CA LYS A 130 -4.02 -7.77 -11.58
C LYS A 130 -3.63 -9.18 -12.07
N GLU A 131 -3.07 -10.00 -11.19
CA GLU A 131 -2.77 -11.41 -11.50
C GLU A 131 -4.05 -12.21 -11.77
N GLU A 132 -5.11 -11.95 -11.02
CA GLU A 132 -6.41 -12.56 -11.22
C GLU A 132 -7.05 -12.09 -12.52
N LEU A 133 -6.85 -10.81 -12.93
CA LEU A 133 -7.32 -10.27 -14.20
C LEU A 133 -6.70 -11.02 -15.39
N GLU A 134 -5.39 -11.25 -15.37
CA GLU A 134 -4.69 -12.03 -16.40
C GLU A 134 -5.31 -13.43 -16.51
N THR A 135 -5.46 -14.12 -15.37
CA THR A 135 -6.04 -15.46 -15.34
C THR A 135 -7.46 -15.46 -15.86
N ALA A 136 -8.30 -14.51 -15.43
CA ALA A 136 -9.69 -14.41 -15.87
C ALA A 136 -9.79 -14.16 -17.38
N LEU A 137 -9.02 -13.21 -17.91
CA LEU A 137 -9.03 -12.92 -19.34
C LEU A 137 -8.52 -14.09 -20.16
N SER A 138 -7.48 -14.79 -19.70
CA SER A 138 -6.92 -15.95 -20.39
C SER A 138 -7.95 -17.09 -20.52
N ILE A 139 -8.61 -17.49 -19.42
CA ILE A 139 -9.59 -18.58 -19.44
C ILE A 139 -10.86 -18.20 -20.22
N ILE A 140 -11.34 -16.97 -20.06
CA ILE A 140 -12.53 -16.48 -20.80
C ILE A 140 -12.23 -16.40 -22.29
N THR A 141 -11.08 -15.81 -22.69
CA THR A 141 -10.69 -15.68 -24.11
C THR A 141 -10.53 -17.05 -24.74
N THR A 142 -9.86 -17.99 -24.08
CA THR A 142 -9.70 -19.35 -24.61
C THR A 142 -11.06 -20.04 -24.80
N SER A 143 -11.98 -19.87 -23.85
CA SER A 143 -13.33 -20.42 -23.96
C SER A 143 -14.15 -19.71 -25.08
N TYR A 144 -14.02 -18.38 -25.20
CA TYR A 144 -14.68 -17.61 -26.24
C TYR A 144 -14.21 -17.97 -27.65
N VAL A 145 -12.90 -18.08 -27.87
CA VAL A 145 -12.34 -18.48 -29.17
C VAL A 145 -12.89 -19.84 -29.63
N ARG A 146 -13.17 -20.75 -28.67
CA ARG A 146 -13.74 -22.07 -28.92
C ARG A 146 -15.25 -22.05 -29.16
N SER A 147 -16.00 -21.25 -28.39
CA SER A 147 -17.48 -21.30 -28.34
C SER A 147 -18.16 -20.26 -29.23
N ASP A 148 -17.42 -19.21 -29.63
CA ASP A 148 -17.93 -18.02 -30.31
C ASP A 148 -19.03 -17.26 -29.53
N ASP A 149 -19.24 -17.59 -28.24
CA ASP A 149 -20.20 -16.95 -27.35
C ASP A 149 -19.51 -16.47 -26.07
N ILE A 150 -19.41 -15.14 -25.92
CA ILE A 150 -18.74 -14.52 -24.76
C ILE A 150 -19.54 -14.72 -23.47
N VAL A 151 -20.87 -14.75 -23.53
CA VAL A 151 -21.70 -14.94 -22.35
C VAL A 151 -21.57 -16.37 -21.83
N ALA A 152 -21.59 -17.36 -22.74
CA ALA A 152 -21.33 -18.75 -22.39
C ALA A 152 -19.91 -18.93 -21.84
N ALA A 153 -18.90 -18.34 -22.48
CA ALA A 153 -17.51 -18.37 -22.03
C ALA A 153 -17.33 -17.82 -20.61
N VAL A 154 -17.99 -16.71 -20.27
CA VAL A 154 -17.97 -16.15 -18.92
C VAL A 154 -18.68 -17.07 -17.94
N ARG A 155 -19.88 -17.54 -18.26
CA ARG A 155 -20.69 -18.42 -17.40
C ARG A 155 -19.97 -19.70 -17.00
N GLU A 156 -19.30 -20.35 -17.96
CA GLU A 156 -18.54 -21.59 -17.70
C GLU A 156 -17.35 -21.35 -16.77
N ASN A 157 -16.71 -20.18 -16.88
CA ASN A 157 -15.44 -19.92 -16.22
C ASN A 157 -15.55 -19.09 -14.92
N ILE A 158 -16.71 -18.52 -14.61
CA ILE A 158 -16.93 -17.62 -13.47
C ILE A 158 -16.56 -18.27 -12.12
N LYS A 159 -16.71 -19.59 -12.01
CA LYS A 159 -16.38 -20.36 -10.80
C LYS A 159 -14.88 -20.43 -10.52
N TYR A 160 -14.06 -20.21 -11.52
CA TYR A 160 -12.59 -20.24 -11.41
C TYR A 160 -12.00 -18.86 -11.13
N ILE A 161 -12.81 -17.79 -11.26
CA ILE A 161 -12.41 -16.41 -11.02
C ILE A 161 -12.62 -16.05 -9.56
N LYS A 162 -11.63 -15.38 -8.94
CA LYS A 162 -11.71 -14.94 -7.54
C LYS A 162 -12.28 -13.52 -7.40
N PRO A 163 -12.88 -13.19 -6.24
CA PRO A 163 -13.23 -11.81 -5.93
C PRO A 163 -11.98 -10.89 -5.94
N PRO A 164 -12.07 -9.62 -6.39
CA PRO A 164 -13.29 -8.89 -6.77
C PRO A 164 -13.74 -9.08 -8.23
N LEU A 165 -12.92 -9.68 -9.10
CA LEU A 165 -13.23 -9.79 -10.53
C LEU A 165 -14.41 -10.73 -10.80
N ARG A 166 -14.59 -11.75 -9.97
CA ARG A 166 -15.76 -12.61 -10.05
C ARG A 166 -17.06 -11.81 -10.04
N ASP A 167 -17.19 -10.83 -9.13
CA ASP A 167 -18.39 -10.02 -8.99
C ASP A 167 -18.60 -9.11 -10.22
N VAL A 168 -17.51 -8.64 -10.82
CA VAL A 168 -17.52 -7.85 -12.05
C VAL A 168 -18.06 -8.68 -13.23
N PHE A 169 -17.56 -9.92 -13.41
CA PHE A 169 -18.01 -10.80 -14.49
C PHE A 169 -19.40 -11.38 -14.24
N MET A 170 -19.78 -11.65 -12.97
CA MET A 170 -21.17 -12.00 -12.62
C MET A 170 -22.15 -10.90 -13.00
N SER A 171 -21.79 -9.65 -12.72
CA SER A 171 -22.62 -8.52 -13.11
C SER A 171 -22.73 -8.38 -14.64
N PHE A 172 -21.67 -8.66 -15.39
CA PHE A 172 -21.70 -8.69 -16.86
C PHE A 172 -22.63 -9.80 -17.36
N GLU A 173 -22.52 -11.02 -16.83
CA GLU A 173 -23.42 -12.12 -17.19
C GLU A 173 -24.88 -11.75 -16.93
N GLY A 174 -25.19 -11.15 -15.77
CA GLY A 174 -26.51 -10.67 -15.44
C GLY A 174 -27.03 -9.59 -16.39
N ASP A 175 -26.19 -8.59 -16.71
CA ASP A 175 -26.53 -7.52 -17.67
C ASP A 175 -26.78 -8.08 -19.08
N ALA A 176 -25.95 -9.03 -19.52
CA ALA A 176 -26.06 -9.64 -20.86
C ALA A 176 -27.27 -10.57 -21.01
N THR A 177 -27.69 -11.24 -19.93
CA THR A 177 -28.84 -12.15 -19.94
C THR A 177 -30.16 -11.41 -19.71
N ALA A 178 -30.20 -10.37 -18.87
CA ALA A 178 -31.42 -9.63 -18.54
C ALA A 178 -31.87 -8.66 -19.66
N ILE A 179 -30.90 -8.09 -20.41
CA ILE A 179 -31.11 -7.09 -21.45
C ILE A 179 -30.91 -7.72 -22.84
N SER A 180 -31.45 -8.83 -23.09
CA SER A 180 -31.26 -9.84 -24.15
C SER A 180 -30.98 -9.38 -25.59
N SER A 181 -30.69 -8.11 -25.90
CA SER A 181 -30.45 -7.68 -27.27
C SER A 181 -29.17 -6.87 -27.54
N ASN A 182 -28.40 -6.49 -26.52
CA ASN A 182 -27.22 -5.68 -26.79
C ASN A 182 -26.00 -6.06 -25.95
N ILE A 183 -25.35 -7.17 -26.32
CA ILE A 183 -24.09 -7.64 -25.73
C ILE A 183 -23.05 -6.52 -25.75
N LYS A 184 -23.01 -5.67 -26.79
CA LYS A 184 -22.10 -4.53 -26.87
C LYS A 184 -22.30 -3.54 -25.72
N HIS A 185 -23.56 -3.26 -25.34
CA HIS A 185 -23.86 -2.37 -24.22
C HIS A 185 -23.38 -2.97 -22.89
N ALA A 186 -23.55 -4.28 -22.69
CA ALA A 186 -23.03 -4.96 -21.51
C ALA A 186 -21.49 -4.92 -21.46
N LEU A 187 -20.81 -5.05 -22.60
CA LEU A 187 -19.35 -4.93 -22.71
C LEU A 187 -18.85 -3.51 -22.43
N TYR A 188 -19.57 -2.45 -22.87
CA TYR A 188 -19.24 -1.07 -22.49
C TYR A 188 -19.34 -0.85 -20.98
N LYS A 189 -20.38 -1.35 -20.33
CA LYS A 189 -20.51 -1.29 -18.86
C LYS A 189 -19.42 -2.09 -18.14
N LEU A 190 -19.04 -3.23 -18.70
CA LEU A 190 -17.95 -4.05 -18.17
C LEU A 190 -16.62 -3.30 -18.21
N LYS A 191 -16.33 -2.60 -19.31
CA LYS A 191 -15.13 -1.80 -19.52
C LYS A 191 -14.93 -0.75 -18.43
N ASP A 192 -16.00 -0.09 -17.99
CA ASP A 192 -15.96 0.96 -16.96
C ASP A 192 -15.69 0.43 -15.53
N LYS A 193 -15.84 -0.89 -15.31
CA LYS A 193 -15.69 -1.49 -13.96
C LYS A 193 -14.25 -1.76 -13.56
N VAL A 194 -13.32 -1.84 -14.51
CA VAL A 194 -11.91 -2.16 -14.25
C VAL A 194 -11.01 -1.10 -14.89
N ASP A 195 -10.23 -0.41 -14.07
CA ASP A 195 -9.26 0.60 -14.51
C ASP A 195 -7.96 -0.06 -14.96
N ASN A 196 -7.96 -0.61 -16.18
CA ASN A 196 -6.79 -1.25 -16.80
C ASN A 196 -6.83 -1.07 -18.33
N GLU A 197 -5.76 -0.52 -18.90
CA GLU A 197 -5.68 -0.21 -20.34
C GLU A 197 -5.79 -1.45 -21.24
N ILE A 198 -5.16 -2.58 -20.85
CA ILE A 198 -5.22 -3.83 -21.61
C ILE A 198 -6.61 -4.46 -21.51
N PHE A 199 -7.27 -4.33 -20.35
CA PHE A 199 -8.66 -4.75 -20.21
C PHE A 199 -9.60 -3.94 -21.09
N TRP A 200 -9.36 -2.64 -21.23
CA TRP A 200 -10.14 -1.79 -22.12
C TRP A 200 -9.93 -2.19 -23.59
N GLU A 201 -8.66 -2.44 -24.00
CA GLU A 201 -8.33 -2.95 -25.34
C GLU A 201 -9.03 -4.30 -25.61
N TRP A 202 -9.05 -5.21 -24.64
CA TRP A 202 -9.74 -6.48 -24.73
C TRP A 202 -11.26 -6.32 -24.88
N CYS A 203 -11.90 -5.46 -24.09
CA CYS A 203 -13.32 -5.15 -24.22
C CYS A 203 -13.66 -4.53 -25.57
N ASP A 204 -12.85 -3.57 -26.04
CA ASP A 204 -13.06 -2.93 -27.36
C ASP A 204 -12.94 -3.94 -28.50
N THR A 205 -11.97 -4.86 -28.42
CA THR A 205 -11.82 -5.93 -29.39
C THR A 205 -13.00 -6.90 -29.36
N LEU A 206 -13.49 -7.27 -28.18
CA LEU A 206 -14.70 -8.09 -28.05
C LEU A 206 -15.94 -7.43 -28.67
N ILE A 207 -16.08 -6.10 -28.53
CA ILE A 207 -17.17 -5.34 -29.15
C ILE A 207 -17.05 -5.40 -30.69
N GLN A 208 -15.82 -5.30 -31.22
CA GLN A 208 -15.58 -5.45 -32.67
C GLN A 208 -15.86 -6.88 -33.15
N CYS A 209 -15.51 -7.90 -32.34
CA CYS A 209 -15.80 -9.31 -32.63
C CYS A 209 -17.31 -9.59 -32.74
N GLN A 210 -18.19 -8.75 -32.17
CA GLN A 210 -19.63 -8.89 -32.36
C GLN A 210 -20.07 -8.52 -33.76
N ASP A 211 -19.27 -7.71 -34.50
CA ASP A 211 -19.53 -7.34 -35.91
C ASP A 211 -18.76 -8.27 -36.85
N ASP A 212 -17.50 -8.56 -36.52
CA ASP A 212 -16.62 -9.39 -37.36
C ASP A 212 -15.92 -10.46 -36.47
N ARG A 213 -16.41 -11.69 -36.58
CA ARG A 213 -15.89 -12.84 -35.83
C ARG A 213 -14.46 -13.25 -36.19
N THR A 214 -13.95 -12.78 -37.33
CA THR A 214 -12.56 -13.08 -37.74
C THR A 214 -11.53 -12.43 -36.82
N LEU A 215 -11.93 -11.36 -36.09
CA LEU A 215 -11.08 -10.65 -35.15
C LEU A 215 -10.82 -11.39 -33.84
N LYS A 216 -11.51 -12.52 -33.56
CA LYS A 216 -11.36 -13.25 -32.30
C LYS A 216 -9.94 -13.70 -32.00
N ASP A 217 -9.17 -14.02 -33.03
CA ASP A 217 -7.78 -14.47 -32.85
C ASP A 217 -6.86 -13.34 -32.39
N THR A 218 -7.26 -12.07 -32.55
CA THR A 218 -6.52 -10.90 -32.04
C THR A 218 -6.62 -10.74 -30.51
N LEU A 219 -7.57 -11.41 -29.87
CA LEU A 219 -7.72 -11.38 -28.39
C LEU A 219 -6.59 -12.09 -27.68
N LEU A 220 -6.05 -13.18 -28.26
CA LEU A 220 -4.94 -13.93 -27.65
C LEU A 220 -3.67 -13.08 -27.47
N PRO A 221 -3.19 -12.33 -28.48
CA PRO A 221 -2.09 -11.38 -28.31
C PRO A 221 -2.33 -10.30 -27.27
N ILE A 222 -3.59 -9.83 -27.12
CA ILE A 222 -3.93 -8.83 -26.10
C ILE A 222 -3.77 -9.41 -24.70
N VAL A 223 -4.24 -10.64 -24.50
CA VAL A 223 -4.05 -11.34 -23.21
C VAL A 223 -2.58 -11.63 -22.95
N ALA A 224 -1.80 -11.99 -23.97
CA ALA A 224 -0.37 -12.22 -23.85
C ALA A 224 0.39 -10.98 -23.34
N LYS A 225 -0.04 -9.76 -23.70
CA LYS A 225 0.53 -8.51 -23.16
C LYS A 225 0.43 -8.44 -21.64
N LEU A 226 -0.63 -8.99 -21.00
CA LEU A 226 -0.74 -9.03 -19.53
C LEU A 226 0.33 -9.94 -18.93
N THR A 227 0.59 -11.07 -19.57
CA THR A 227 1.63 -12.02 -19.15
C THR A 227 3.03 -11.38 -19.24
N ASP A 228 3.32 -10.69 -20.35
CA ASP A 228 4.59 -9.98 -20.54
C ASP A 228 4.80 -8.89 -19.48
N VAL A 229 3.78 -8.07 -19.25
CA VAL A 229 3.81 -7.03 -18.19
C VAL A 229 4.02 -7.66 -16.80
N ARG A 230 3.41 -8.80 -16.53
CA ARG A 230 3.58 -9.53 -15.27
C ARG A 230 5.00 -10.06 -15.12
N ILE A 231 5.58 -10.66 -16.16
CA ILE A 231 6.96 -11.18 -16.14
C ILE A 231 7.93 -10.03 -15.83
N VAL A 232 7.88 -8.93 -16.59
CA VAL A 232 8.73 -7.76 -16.37
C VAL A 232 8.56 -7.19 -14.96
N ASN A 233 7.32 -7.02 -14.49
CA ASN A 233 7.06 -6.54 -13.13
C ASN A 233 7.57 -7.51 -12.05
N SER A 234 7.55 -8.83 -12.29
CA SER A 234 8.06 -9.82 -11.35
C SER A 234 9.59 -9.80 -11.27
N GLU A 235 10.28 -9.62 -12.39
CA GLU A 235 11.73 -9.47 -12.46
C GLU A 235 12.18 -8.19 -11.74
N LEU A 236 11.54 -7.05 -12.06
CA LEU A 236 11.80 -5.78 -11.37
C LEU A 236 11.58 -5.90 -9.86
N LYS A 237 10.49 -6.57 -9.44
CA LYS A 237 10.22 -6.80 -8.02
C LYS A 237 11.30 -7.65 -7.35
N THR A 238 11.79 -8.67 -8.03
CA THR A 238 12.84 -9.55 -7.50
C THR A 238 14.13 -8.76 -7.30
N MET A 239 14.56 -7.97 -8.29
CA MET A 239 15.74 -7.12 -8.21
C MET A 239 15.61 -6.09 -7.07
N LEU A 240 14.47 -5.40 -6.99
CA LEU A 240 14.22 -4.40 -5.95
C LEU A 240 14.09 -5.03 -4.56
N SER A 241 13.56 -6.25 -4.45
CA SER A 241 13.44 -6.95 -3.16
C SER A 241 14.79 -7.43 -2.64
N SER A 242 15.71 -7.84 -3.54
CA SER A 242 17.07 -8.19 -3.16
C SER A 242 17.79 -7.02 -2.51
N ALA A 243 17.81 -5.86 -3.17
CA ALA A 243 18.42 -4.65 -2.63
C ALA A 243 17.78 -4.21 -1.28
N ARG A 244 16.47 -4.36 -1.15
CA ARG A 244 15.76 -4.07 0.11
C ARG A 244 16.15 -5.02 1.23
N ASN A 245 16.27 -6.31 0.94
CA ASN A 245 16.66 -7.30 1.94
C ASN A 245 18.11 -7.10 2.38
N GLU A 246 19.00 -6.79 1.46
CA GLU A 246 20.41 -6.45 1.74
C GLU A 246 20.51 -5.23 2.66
N TYR A 247 19.75 -4.17 2.37
CA TYR A 247 19.70 -2.98 3.23
C TYR A 247 19.23 -3.34 4.65
N TRP A 248 18.15 -4.10 4.81
CA TRP A 248 17.66 -4.50 6.13
C TRP A 248 18.64 -5.39 6.87
N PHE A 249 19.37 -6.24 6.15
CA PHE A 249 20.43 -7.05 6.73
C PHE A 249 21.59 -6.19 7.27
N MET A 250 22.02 -5.18 6.50
CA MET A 250 23.02 -4.21 6.96
C MET A 250 22.57 -3.42 8.18
N VAL A 251 21.33 -2.94 8.19
CA VAL A 251 20.76 -2.26 9.36
C VAL A 251 20.72 -3.19 10.58
N ALA A 252 20.34 -4.45 10.41
CA ALA A 252 20.35 -5.44 11.48
C ALA A 252 21.75 -5.69 12.03
N LEU A 253 22.79 -5.73 11.19
CA LEU A 253 24.18 -5.85 11.62
C LEU A 253 24.64 -4.63 12.42
N VAL A 254 24.31 -3.42 11.97
CA VAL A 254 24.69 -2.17 12.68
C VAL A 254 24.01 -2.09 14.04
N VAL A 255 22.71 -2.37 14.10
CA VAL A 255 21.95 -2.36 15.37
C VAL A 255 22.40 -3.51 16.27
N GLY A 256 22.66 -4.69 15.71
CA GLY A 256 23.13 -5.87 16.42
C GLY A 256 24.56 -5.74 16.98
N ASN A 257 25.37 -4.82 16.43
CA ASN A 257 26.69 -4.52 16.97
C ASN A 257 26.62 -3.93 18.39
N VAL A 258 25.57 -3.18 18.73
CA VAL A 258 25.42 -2.57 20.06
C VAL A 258 25.34 -3.64 21.17
N PRO A 259 24.43 -4.65 21.12
CA PRO A 259 24.44 -5.73 22.11
C PRO A 259 25.69 -6.60 22.05
N LEU A 260 26.32 -6.74 20.88
CA LEU A 260 27.58 -7.46 20.73
C LEU A 260 28.72 -6.77 21.50
N LEU A 261 28.81 -5.44 21.45
CA LEU A 261 29.75 -4.67 22.25
C LEU A 261 29.57 -4.90 23.76
N TYR A 262 28.34 -5.05 24.22
CA TYR A 262 28.10 -5.40 25.63
C TYR A 262 28.69 -6.75 26.04
N LEU A 263 28.67 -7.74 25.12
CA LEU A 263 29.23 -9.07 25.35
C LEU A 263 30.76 -9.07 25.29
N LEU A 264 31.35 -8.29 24.40
CA LEU A 264 32.78 -8.26 24.14
C LEU A 264 33.53 -7.36 25.14
N ASN A 265 33.01 -6.15 25.38
CA ASN A 265 33.66 -5.16 26.24
C ASN A 265 32.63 -4.18 26.82
N LYS A 266 32.38 -4.34 28.12
CA LYS A 266 31.41 -3.50 28.85
C LYS A 266 31.79 -2.03 28.92
N ASP A 267 33.09 -1.71 28.95
CA ASP A 267 33.57 -0.32 28.99
C ASP A 267 33.30 0.43 27.69
N TRP A 268 33.47 -0.22 26.55
CA TRP A 268 33.14 0.36 25.25
C TRP A 268 31.64 0.56 25.08
N PHE A 269 30.84 -0.41 25.51
CA PHE A 269 29.38 -0.29 25.53
C PHE A 269 28.94 0.89 26.42
N HIS A 270 29.53 1.03 27.60
CA HIS A 270 29.23 2.13 28.52
C HIS A 270 29.66 3.48 27.91
N THR A 271 30.82 3.55 27.29
CA THR A 271 31.31 4.75 26.63
C THR A 271 30.35 5.15 25.44
N LEU A 272 29.87 4.18 24.67
CA LEU A 272 28.99 4.45 23.53
C LEU A 272 27.61 4.97 23.95
N LEU A 273 27.00 4.39 24.97
CA LEU A 273 25.63 4.71 25.36
C LEU A 273 25.50 5.81 26.41
N PHE A 274 26.47 5.91 27.34
CA PHE A 274 26.32 6.78 28.51
C PHE A 274 27.20 8.04 28.47
N THR A 275 28.23 8.12 27.62
CA THR A 275 29.02 9.35 27.46
C THR A 275 28.37 10.33 26.48
N ALA A 276 28.59 11.64 26.68
CA ALA A 276 28.07 12.68 25.83
C ALA A 276 28.45 12.49 24.33
N PRO A 277 29.73 12.23 23.96
CA PRO A 277 30.09 12.00 22.56
C PRO A 277 29.47 10.73 21.99
N GLY A 278 29.36 9.67 22.76
CA GLY A 278 28.73 8.42 22.34
C GLY A 278 27.23 8.58 22.04
N LYS A 279 26.50 9.30 22.90
CA LYS A 279 25.07 9.64 22.70
C LYS A 279 24.84 10.41 21.41
N ILE A 280 25.72 11.37 21.07
CA ILE A 280 25.63 12.15 19.84
C ILE A 280 25.88 11.24 18.62
N VAL A 281 26.90 10.42 18.64
CA VAL A 281 27.21 9.47 17.56
C VAL A 281 26.06 8.52 17.31
N CYS A 282 25.48 7.92 18.35
CA CYS A 282 24.29 7.05 18.24
C CYS A 282 23.09 7.79 17.64
N GLY A 283 22.87 9.05 18.02
CA GLY A 283 21.81 9.89 17.46
C GLY A 283 22.01 10.15 15.96
N ILE A 284 23.23 10.50 15.55
CA ILE A 284 23.57 10.72 14.13
C ILE A 284 23.42 9.42 13.32
N CYS A 285 23.95 8.30 13.80
CA CYS A 285 23.81 7.00 13.15
C CYS A 285 22.33 6.62 12.99
N GLY A 286 21.53 6.78 14.04
CA GLY A 286 20.09 6.53 13.99
C GLY A 286 19.38 7.43 12.97
N MET A 287 19.74 8.71 12.87
CA MET A 287 19.19 9.65 11.90
C MET A 287 19.55 9.23 10.46
N VAL A 288 20.80 8.83 10.21
CA VAL A 288 21.25 8.34 8.89
C VAL A 288 20.47 7.09 8.51
N ILE A 289 20.29 6.11 9.43
CA ILE A 289 19.49 4.91 9.19
C ILE A 289 18.05 5.27 8.86
N LEU A 290 17.44 6.22 9.57
CA LEU A 290 16.07 6.64 9.32
C LEU A 290 15.91 7.31 7.95
N ILE A 291 16.81 8.24 7.60
CA ILE A 291 16.79 8.93 6.32
C ILE A 291 17.00 7.92 5.17
N THR A 292 17.99 7.05 5.26
CA THR A 292 18.28 6.03 4.25
C THR A 292 17.13 5.02 4.13
N ALA A 293 16.48 4.63 5.24
CA ALA A 293 15.28 3.80 5.22
C ALA A 293 14.13 4.46 4.44
N LEU A 294 13.88 5.76 4.65
CA LEU A 294 12.85 6.51 3.92
C LEU A 294 13.18 6.59 2.42
N PHE A 295 14.44 6.83 2.06
CA PHE A 295 14.88 6.83 0.66
C PHE A 295 14.74 5.44 0.04
N MET A 296 15.21 4.39 0.72
CA MET A 296 15.09 3.02 0.28
C MET A 296 13.64 2.66 -0.02
N MET A 297 12.72 2.97 0.89
CA MET A 297 11.30 2.73 0.72
C MET A 297 10.68 3.50 -0.45
N LYS A 298 11.18 4.70 -0.74
CA LYS A 298 10.72 5.51 -1.87
C LYS A 298 11.21 4.94 -3.22
N PHE A 299 12.45 4.50 -3.29
CA PHE A 299 13.07 4.02 -4.53
C PHE A 299 12.75 2.54 -4.83
N THR A 300 12.46 1.74 -3.80
CA THR A 300 12.10 0.32 -3.96
C THR A 300 10.60 0.10 -4.22
N LYS A 301 9.80 1.17 -4.35
CA LYS A 301 8.42 1.03 -4.82
C LYS A 301 8.44 0.49 -6.24
N PRO A 302 7.76 -0.63 -6.54
CA PRO A 302 7.67 -1.12 -7.89
C PRO A 302 7.07 -0.02 -8.78
N ILE A 303 7.81 0.38 -9.79
CA ILE A 303 7.31 1.26 -10.84
C ILE A 303 6.50 0.34 -11.74
N GLU A 304 5.19 0.54 -11.80
CA GLU A 304 4.36 -0.16 -12.77
C GLU A 304 4.81 0.26 -14.16
N TYR A 305 5.25 -0.71 -14.93
CA TYR A 305 5.53 -0.50 -16.35
C TYR A 305 4.18 -0.29 -17.04
N LYS A 306 3.83 0.96 -17.30
CA LYS A 306 2.75 1.35 -18.19
C LYS A 306 3.33 1.46 -19.59
N ARG A 307 2.90 0.60 -20.46
CA ARG A 307 3.17 0.70 -21.89
C ARG A 307 1.90 1.09 -22.60
#